data_a7e8add8490b9dbe4b4e3a5e09f5f9b9
#
_entry.id   a7e8add8490b9dbe4b4e3a5e09f5f9b9
#
_cell.length_a   1.000
_cell.length_b   1.000
_cell.length_c   1.000
_cell.angle_alpha   90.00
_cell.angle_beta   90.00
_cell.angle_gamma   90.00
#
_symmetry.space_group_name_H-M   'P 1'
#
loop_
_entity.id
_entity.type
_entity.pdbx_description
1 polymer ?
#
loop_
_entity_poly.entity_id
_entity_poly.type
_entity_poly.pdbx_seq_one_letter_code
_entity_poly.pdbx_strand_id
1 'polypeptide(L)'
;FWKELLRERGQTVGRLDSRYLGIDKRDAGESPDYWAELTSWLHSFTPAINYYLREELNYKTDVKYNLFGNVHPWDRSKNNTGENLRLAMAQNPYLNVMIQAGYYDGATNYFDAKYTLWQLDPSGKMKDRLSFKGYRSGHMMYLRHEDLKLSNNDLRDFILSSLPAKGQAAKY
;
A
#
# COMPACT_ATOMS: atom_id res chain seq x y z
N PHE A 1 -5.70 9.18 16.58
CA PHE A 1 -6.36 9.49 15.32
C PHE A 1 -7.53 8.53 15.05
N TRP A 2 -7.32 7.22 14.98
CA TRP A 2 -8.32 6.20 14.58
C TRP A 2 -9.56 6.14 15.49
N LYS A 3 -9.42 6.51 16.74
CA LYS A 3 -10.52 6.60 17.73
C LYS A 3 -11.15 8.01 17.76
N GLU A 4 -10.41 9.02 17.36
CA GLU A 4 -10.82 10.42 17.54
C GLU A 4 -11.63 10.97 16.36
N LEU A 5 -11.40 10.46 15.15
CA LEU A 5 -12.02 10.99 13.92
C LEU A 5 -13.56 10.91 13.96
N LEU A 6 -14.11 9.82 14.49
CA LEU A 6 -15.56 9.60 14.62
C LEU A 6 -16.00 9.44 16.09
N ARG A 7 -15.25 10.01 17.01
CA ARG A 7 -15.50 9.92 18.45
C ARG A 7 -16.91 10.32 18.86
N GLU A 8 -17.43 11.40 18.27
CA GLU A 8 -18.80 11.89 18.54
C GLU A 8 -19.88 10.88 18.13
N ARG A 9 -19.55 9.94 17.26
CA ARG A 9 -20.43 8.84 16.83
C ARG A 9 -20.21 7.56 17.62
N GLY A 10 -19.27 7.54 18.58
CA GLY A 10 -18.85 6.33 19.28
C GLY A 10 -18.22 5.28 18.34
N GLN A 11 -17.57 5.72 17.28
CA GLN A 11 -17.02 4.83 16.25
C GLN A 11 -15.50 5.02 16.08
N THR A 12 -14.84 3.93 15.73
CA THR A 12 -13.44 3.90 15.29
C THR A 12 -13.36 3.66 13.80
N VAL A 13 -12.25 4.03 13.18
CA VAL A 13 -11.99 3.80 11.75
C VAL A 13 -10.85 2.81 11.56
N GLY A 14 -10.93 2.00 10.53
CA GLY A 14 -9.89 1.07 10.15
C GLY A 14 -8.61 1.80 9.71
N ARG A 15 -7.46 1.25 10.11
CA ARG A 15 -6.16 1.81 9.76
C ARG A 15 -5.77 1.56 8.31
N LEU A 16 -5.98 0.34 7.83
CA LEU A 16 -5.66 -0.06 6.47
C LEU A 16 -6.75 0.33 5.47
N ASP A 17 -7.95 0.59 5.96
CA ASP A 17 -9.04 1.12 5.16
C ASP A 17 -10.04 1.86 6.06
N SER A 18 -10.00 3.18 6.03
CA SER A 18 -10.82 4.04 6.90
C SER A 18 -12.32 4.02 6.59
N ARG A 19 -12.77 3.30 5.58
CA ARG A 19 -14.19 3.06 5.29
C ARG A 19 -14.79 1.97 6.20
N TYR A 20 -13.96 1.12 6.79
CA TYR A 20 -14.39 0.14 7.77
C TYR A 20 -14.51 0.81 9.14
N LEU A 21 -15.65 0.61 9.77
CA LEU A 21 -15.97 1.21 11.07
C LEU A 21 -16.06 0.14 12.13
N GLY A 22 -15.60 0.49 13.32
CA GLY A 22 -15.66 -0.37 14.50
C GLY A 22 -16.20 0.39 15.70
N ILE A 23 -16.39 -0.33 16.80
CA ILE A 23 -16.76 0.20 18.10
C ILE A 23 -15.79 -0.31 19.15
N ASP A 24 -15.42 0.53 20.09
CA ASP A 24 -14.52 0.21 21.17
C ASP A 24 -15.24 0.26 22.52
N LYS A 25 -14.63 -0.33 23.53
CA LYS A 25 -15.11 -0.23 24.92
C LYS A 25 -15.11 1.23 25.42
N ARG A 26 -14.19 2.05 24.93
CA ARG A 26 -14.04 3.46 25.30
C ARG A 26 -13.88 4.31 24.07
N ASP A 27 -14.55 5.45 24.01
CA ASP A 27 -14.54 6.37 22.87
C ASP A 27 -13.21 7.14 22.72
N ALA A 28 -12.35 7.13 23.74
CA ALA A 28 -11.05 7.80 23.71
C ALA A 28 -9.92 6.84 24.00
N GLY A 29 -8.72 7.19 23.53
CA GLY A 29 -7.50 6.42 23.77
C GLY A 29 -6.56 6.45 22.59
N GLU A 30 -5.38 5.88 22.78
CA GLU A 30 -4.29 5.91 21.80
C GLU A 30 -4.58 5.02 20.60
N SER A 31 -5.10 3.82 20.83
CA SER A 31 -5.35 2.82 19.78
C SER A 31 -6.74 2.21 19.91
N PRO A 32 -7.37 1.81 18.80
CA PRO A 32 -8.55 0.96 18.82
C PRO A 32 -8.30 -0.40 19.50
N ASP A 33 -9.34 -0.99 20.06
CA ASP A 33 -9.29 -2.33 20.65
C ASP A 33 -9.02 -3.40 19.57
N TYR A 34 -9.44 -3.15 18.35
CA TYR A 34 -9.20 -3.97 17.16
C TYR A 34 -9.26 -3.15 15.88
N TRP A 35 -8.75 -3.70 14.79
CA TRP A 35 -8.83 -3.09 13.47
C TRP A 35 -10.05 -3.61 12.71
N ALA A 36 -11.03 -2.74 12.47
CA ALA A 36 -12.33 -3.10 11.93
C ALA A 36 -12.24 -3.81 10.56
N GLU A 37 -11.34 -3.37 9.70
CA GLU A 37 -11.09 -3.97 8.39
C GLU A 37 -10.55 -5.41 8.49
N LEU A 38 -9.68 -5.68 9.48
CA LEU A 38 -9.09 -7.01 9.65
C LEU A 38 -10.12 -8.05 10.06
N THR A 39 -11.13 -7.66 10.81
CA THR A 39 -12.24 -8.56 11.17
C THR A 39 -12.91 -9.11 9.90
N SER A 40 -13.20 -8.26 8.93
CA SER A 40 -13.79 -8.66 7.65
C SER A 40 -12.83 -9.49 6.80
N TRP A 41 -11.58 -9.08 6.69
CA TRP A 41 -10.60 -9.71 5.80
C TRP A 41 -10.14 -11.08 6.27
N LEU A 42 -9.93 -11.26 7.58
CA LEU A 42 -9.47 -12.53 8.15
C LEU A 42 -10.44 -13.68 7.89
N HIS A 43 -11.75 -13.41 7.92
CA HIS A 43 -12.77 -14.41 7.62
C HIS A 43 -12.72 -14.91 6.17
N SER A 44 -12.31 -14.07 5.24
CA SER A 44 -12.20 -14.41 3.83
C SER A 44 -10.84 -15.00 3.48
N PHE A 45 -9.76 -14.35 3.93
CA PHE A 45 -8.40 -14.74 3.51
C PHE A 45 -7.88 -15.98 4.21
N THR A 46 -8.21 -16.20 5.48
CA THR A 46 -7.72 -17.39 6.20
C THR A 46 -8.16 -18.70 5.54
N PRO A 47 -9.44 -18.95 5.27
CA PRO A 47 -9.84 -20.16 4.58
C PRO A 47 -9.34 -20.20 3.14
N ALA A 48 -9.33 -19.08 2.43
CA ALA A 48 -8.89 -19.02 1.04
C ALA A 48 -7.41 -19.42 0.87
N ILE A 49 -6.52 -18.88 1.70
CA ILE A 49 -5.09 -19.22 1.61
C ILE A 49 -4.83 -20.69 1.98
N ASN A 50 -5.52 -21.22 2.99
CA ASN A 50 -5.38 -22.62 3.37
C ASN A 50 -5.87 -23.55 2.26
N TYR A 51 -7.00 -23.24 1.63
CA TYR A 51 -7.49 -23.99 0.47
C TYR A 51 -6.49 -23.93 -0.67
N TYR A 52 -6.05 -22.75 -1.05
CA TYR A 52 -5.12 -22.54 -2.16
C TYR A 52 -3.80 -23.31 -1.99
N LEU A 53 -3.20 -23.21 -0.79
CA LEU A 53 -1.96 -23.94 -0.50
C LEU A 53 -2.14 -25.46 -0.58
N ARG A 54 -3.23 -25.99 -0.02
CA ARG A 54 -3.45 -27.43 0.10
C ARG A 54 -3.96 -28.06 -1.18
N GLU A 55 -4.94 -27.44 -1.82
CA GLU A 55 -5.66 -28.05 -2.96
C GLU A 55 -5.09 -27.63 -4.31
N GLU A 56 -4.69 -26.36 -4.46
CA GLU A 56 -4.17 -25.86 -5.74
C GLU A 56 -2.65 -26.08 -5.86
N LEU A 57 -1.89 -25.79 -4.80
CA LEU A 57 -0.45 -25.93 -4.81
C LEU A 57 0.03 -27.27 -4.24
N ASN A 58 -0.87 -28.15 -3.78
CA ASN A 58 -0.58 -29.43 -3.16
C ASN A 58 0.44 -29.36 -2.00
N TYR A 59 0.52 -28.21 -1.32
CA TYR A 59 1.37 -28.02 -0.15
C TYR A 59 0.62 -28.43 1.11
N LYS A 60 0.77 -29.71 1.50
CA LYS A 60 0.08 -30.28 2.66
C LYS A 60 1.01 -30.24 3.88
N THR A 61 0.60 -29.49 4.89
CA THR A 61 1.35 -29.32 6.14
C THR A 61 0.38 -29.13 7.32
N ASP A 62 0.83 -29.53 8.51
CA ASP A 62 0.13 -29.27 9.76
C ASP A 62 0.58 -27.94 10.43
N VAL A 63 1.53 -27.25 9.81
CA VAL A 63 1.98 -25.93 10.28
C VAL A 63 0.88 -24.90 10.00
N LYS A 64 0.51 -24.17 11.04
CA LYS A 64 -0.48 -23.08 10.92
C LYS A 64 0.07 -21.97 10.04
N TYR A 65 -0.69 -21.57 9.02
CA TYR A 65 -0.39 -20.35 8.27
C TYR A 65 -0.75 -19.11 9.12
N ASN A 66 0.27 -18.32 9.45
CA ASN A 66 0.08 -17.07 10.19
C ASN A 66 -0.10 -15.92 9.18
N LEU A 67 -1.34 -15.49 8.97
CA LEU A 67 -1.64 -14.38 8.06
C LEU A 67 -0.94 -13.08 8.50
N PHE A 68 -0.87 -12.86 9.82
CA PHE A 68 -0.07 -11.80 10.44
C PHE A 68 0.90 -12.44 11.43
N GLY A 69 2.10 -12.75 10.94
CA GLY A 69 3.19 -13.26 11.79
C GLY A 69 3.78 -12.15 12.66
N ASN A 70 4.39 -12.54 13.78
CA ASN A 70 5.15 -11.61 14.60
C ASN A 70 6.49 -11.28 13.92
N VAL A 71 6.64 -10.05 13.44
CA VAL A 71 7.85 -9.56 12.77
C VAL A 71 8.61 -8.52 13.60
N HIS A 72 8.26 -8.38 14.86
CA HIS A 72 8.95 -7.47 15.77
C HIS A 72 10.07 -8.15 16.55
N PRO A 73 11.16 -7.42 16.90
CA PRO A 73 11.39 -6.01 16.59
C PRO A 73 11.75 -5.77 15.11
N TRP A 74 11.14 -4.75 14.50
CA TRP A 74 11.49 -4.30 13.14
C TRP A 74 12.65 -3.31 13.23
N ASP A 75 13.75 -3.57 12.53
CA ASP A 75 14.88 -2.64 12.48
C ASP A 75 14.50 -1.38 11.69
N ARG A 76 14.51 -0.25 12.40
CA ARG A 76 14.26 1.09 11.86
C ARG A 76 15.50 1.97 11.80
N SER A 77 16.68 1.41 12.01
CA SER A 77 17.94 2.16 12.06
C SER A 77 18.30 2.84 10.73
N LYS A 78 17.75 2.36 9.61
CA LYS A 78 18.02 2.89 8.26
C LYS A 78 16.72 3.34 7.59
N ASN A 79 16.16 4.42 8.06
CA ASN A 79 14.86 4.93 7.55
C ASN A 79 14.99 5.90 6.36
N ASN A 80 16.19 6.15 5.83
CA ASN A 80 16.40 7.12 4.75
C ASN A 80 16.30 6.50 3.36
N THR A 81 15.27 5.67 3.12
CA THR A 81 15.04 4.99 1.84
C THR A 81 14.65 5.95 0.72
N GLY A 82 14.02 7.08 1.06
CA GLY A 82 13.69 8.13 0.10
C GLY A 82 14.94 8.74 -0.54
N GLU A 83 15.96 9.05 0.25
CA GLU A 83 17.23 9.58 -0.28
C GLU A 83 17.96 8.54 -1.16
N ASN A 84 17.89 7.27 -0.79
CA ASN A 84 18.42 6.19 -1.62
C ASN A 84 17.69 6.14 -2.99
N LEU A 85 16.37 6.30 -3.01
CA LEU A 85 15.60 6.37 -4.25
C LEU A 85 16.00 7.60 -5.09
N ARG A 86 16.14 8.77 -4.46
CA ARG A 86 16.59 9.99 -5.14
C ARG A 86 17.95 9.80 -5.80
N LEU A 87 18.92 9.21 -5.09
CA LEU A 87 20.24 8.92 -5.61
C LEU A 87 20.18 7.91 -6.78
N ALA A 88 19.39 6.86 -6.64
CA ALA A 88 19.18 5.88 -7.70
C ALA A 88 18.61 6.54 -8.97
N MET A 89 17.64 7.42 -8.83
CA MET A 89 17.05 8.17 -9.96
C MET A 89 18.03 9.19 -10.55
N ALA A 90 18.91 9.79 -9.74
CA ALA A 90 19.95 10.72 -10.23
C ALA A 90 21.02 10.00 -11.05
N GLN A 91 21.39 8.79 -10.63
CA GLN A 91 22.38 7.96 -11.32
C GLN A 91 21.81 7.24 -12.54
N ASN A 92 20.50 7.05 -12.58
CA ASN A 92 19.80 6.36 -13.67
C ASN A 92 18.77 7.31 -14.32
N PRO A 93 19.16 8.09 -15.32
CA PRO A 93 18.30 9.13 -15.90
C PRO A 93 17.05 8.59 -16.59
N TYR A 94 16.99 7.31 -16.89
CA TYR A 94 15.84 6.64 -17.52
C TYR A 94 14.97 5.87 -16.53
N LEU A 95 15.31 5.90 -15.23
CA LEU A 95 14.51 5.28 -14.19
C LEU A 95 13.25 6.12 -13.94
N ASN A 96 12.09 5.52 -14.19
CA ASN A 96 10.78 6.07 -13.85
C ASN A 96 10.24 5.41 -12.57
N VAL A 97 9.47 6.16 -11.81
CA VAL A 97 8.84 5.68 -10.57
C VAL A 97 7.36 6.01 -10.59
N MET A 98 6.52 5.02 -10.32
CA MET A 98 5.09 5.19 -10.12
C MET A 98 4.71 4.80 -8.70
N ILE A 99 3.97 5.66 -8.03
CA ILE A 99 3.35 5.39 -6.73
C ILE A 99 1.86 5.17 -6.94
N GLN A 100 1.37 4.04 -6.48
CA GLN A 100 -0.05 3.71 -6.44
C GLN A 100 -0.52 3.66 -4.99
N ALA A 101 -1.60 4.35 -4.65
CA ALA A 101 -2.12 4.39 -3.29
C ALA A 101 -3.64 4.50 -3.25
N GLY A 102 -4.25 3.90 -2.22
CA GLY A 102 -5.66 4.08 -1.92
C GLY A 102 -5.91 5.36 -1.11
N TYR A 103 -6.95 6.10 -1.43
CA TYR A 103 -7.31 7.34 -0.70
C TYR A 103 -7.71 7.12 0.75
N TYR A 104 -8.17 5.92 1.07
CA TYR A 104 -8.63 5.54 2.42
C TYR A 104 -7.59 4.75 3.23
N ASP A 105 -6.36 4.65 2.71
CA ASP A 105 -5.25 4.02 3.41
C ASP A 105 -4.69 4.97 4.46
N GLY A 106 -4.85 4.63 5.72
CA GLY A 106 -4.30 5.39 6.83
C GLY A 106 -2.96 4.85 7.35
N ALA A 107 -2.46 3.75 6.80
CA ALA A 107 -1.17 3.18 7.16
C ALA A 107 -0.03 3.74 6.30
N THR A 108 -0.27 3.84 4.98
CA THR A 108 0.65 4.43 3.99
C THR A 108 -0.16 5.39 3.13
N ASN A 109 -0.43 6.57 3.71
CA ASN A 109 -1.41 7.45 3.11
C ASN A 109 -0.92 8.13 1.83
N TYR A 110 -1.87 8.34 0.92
CA TYR A 110 -1.64 8.84 -0.42
C TYR A 110 -0.84 10.15 -0.47
N PHE A 111 -1.17 11.11 0.39
CA PHE A 111 -0.54 12.41 0.34
C PHE A 111 0.88 12.40 0.93
N ASP A 112 1.14 11.55 1.92
CA ASP A 112 2.45 11.42 2.55
C ASP A 112 3.53 10.95 1.55
N ALA A 113 3.19 9.97 0.73
CA ALA A 113 4.06 9.52 -0.35
C ALA A 113 4.38 10.65 -1.35
N LYS A 114 3.37 11.43 -1.75
CA LYS A 114 3.57 12.60 -2.64
C LYS A 114 4.44 13.66 -1.98
N TYR A 115 4.14 14.01 -0.74
CA TYR A 115 4.88 15.01 0.01
C TYR A 115 6.35 14.62 0.15
N THR A 116 6.61 13.39 0.55
CA THR A 116 7.98 12.86 0.70
C THR A 116 8.77 12.99 -0.61
N LEU A 117 8.20 12.56 -1.73
CA LEU A 117 8.89 12.63 -3.02
C LEU A 117 9.09 14.08 -3.51
N TRP A 118 8.16 14.98 -3.23
CA TRP A 118 8.35 16.40 -3.53
C TRP A 118 9.47 17.04 -2.70
N GLN A 119 9.62 16.63 -1.43
CA GLN A 119 10.73 17.10 -0.58
C GLN A 119 12.09 16.56 -1.04
N LEU A 120 12.12 15.38 -1.66
CA LEU A 120 13.36 14.80 -2.19
C LEU A 120 13.82 15.46 -3.51
N ASP A 121 12.91 16.11 -4.23
CA ASP A 121 13.20 16.80 -5.49
C ASP A 121 12.71 18.26 -5.47
N PRO A 122 13.23 19.10 -4.58
CA PRO A 122 12.76 20.49 -4.44
C PRO A 122 12.99 21.35 -5.70
N SER A 123 13.93 20.96 -6.54
CA SER A 123 14.20 21.62 -7.83
C SER A 123 13.35 21.12 -9.00
N GLY A 124 12.54 20.06 -8.77
CA GLY A 124 11.64 19.48 -9.78
C GLY A 124 12.34 18.79 -10.96
N LYS A 125 13.63 18.45 -10.83
CA LYS A 125 14.41 17.82 -11.93
C LYS A 125 13.99 16.39 -12.26
N MET A 126 13.33 15.72 -11.33
CA MET A 126 12.85 14.34 -11.47
C MET A 126 11.34 14.27 -11.70
N LYS A 127 10.64 15.40 -11.69
CA LYS A 127 9.18 15.49 -11.72
C LYS A 127 8.56 14.70 -12.87
N ASP A 128 9.14 14.77 -14.06
CA ASP A 128 8.61 14.10 -15.25
C ASP A 128 8.77 12.57 -15.23
N ARG A 129 9.57 12.08 -14.29
CA ARG A 129 9.80 10.63 -14.06
C ARG A 129 9.07 10.09 -12.85
N LEU A 130 8.28 10.93 -12.17
CA LEU A 130 7.45 10.56 -11.00
C LEU A 130 5.98 10.62 -11.39
N SER A 131 5.27 9.52 -11.22
CA SER A 131 3.84 9.46 -11.42
C SER A 131 3.12 9.00 -10.16
N PHE A 132 1.92 9.56 -9.94
CA PHE A 132 1.10 9.27 -8.76
C PHE A 132 -0.30 8.89 -9.21
N LYS A 133 -0.75 7.73 -8.75
CA LYS A 133 -2.08 7.21 -9.03
C LYS A 133 -2.81 6.96 -7.72
N GLY A 134 -4.02 7.47 -7.62
CA GLY A 134 -4.87 7.31 -6.45
C GLY A 134 -6.18 6.60 -6.78
N TYR A 135 -6.62 5.73 -5.87
CA TYR A 135 -7.80 4.88 -6.07
C TYR A 135 -8.79 5.04 -4.92
N ARG A 136 -10.07 4.79 -5.17
CA ARG A 136 -11.14 4.85 -4.16
C ARG A 136 -11.16 3.59 -3.29
N SER A 137 -9.99 3.19 -2.81
CA SER A 137 -9.72 2.00 -2.01
C SER A 137 -8.87 2.37 -0.79
N GLY A 138 -8.70 1.42 0.11
CA GLY A 138 -7.70 1.46 1.17
C GLY A 138 -6.36 0.85 0.73
N HIS A 139 -5.61 0.31 1.69
CA HIS A 139 -4.28 -0.27 1.51
C HIS A 139 -4.25 -1.40 0.47
N MET A 140 -5.24 -2.27 0.45
CA MET A 140 -5.40 -3.33 -0.53
C MET A 140 -6.30 -2.86 -1.67
N MET A 141 -5.76 -2.09 -2.61
CA MET A 141 -6.50 -1.49 -3.73
C MET A 141 -7.22 -2.53 -4.60
N TYR A 142 -6.65 -3.71 -4.72
CA TYR A 142 -7.16 -4.82 -5.53
C TYR A 142 -8.42 -5.49 -4.97
N LEU A 143 -8.87 -5.15 -3.77
CA LEU A 143 -10.14 -5.66 -3.22
C LEU A 143 -11.37 -5.03 -3.88
N ARG A 144 -11.24 -3.84 -4.45
CA ARG A 144 -12.31 -3.22 -5.23
C ARG A 144 -12.07 -3.50 -6.72
N HIS A 145 -13.00 -4.20 -7.37
CA HIS A 145 -12.84 -4.64 -8.76
C HIS A 145 -12.52 -3.52 -9.75
N GLU A 146 -13.16 -2.36 -9.60
CA GLU A 146 -12.90 -1.21 -10.46
C GLU A 146 -11.47 -0.69 -10.27
N ASP A 147 -10.99 -0.63 -9.03
CA ASP A 147 -9.64 -0.16 -8.74
C ASP A 147 -8.58 -1.20 -9.10
N LEU A 148 -8.86 -2.49 -8.97
CA LEU A 148 -8.01 -3.56 -9.51
C LEU A 148 -7.80 -3.38 -11.01
N LYS A 149 -8.88 -3.14 -11.76
CA LYS A 149 -8.82 -2.91 -13.21
C LYS A 149 -8.05 -1.63 -13.55
N LEU A 150 -8.36 -0.53 -12.85
CA LEU A 150 -7.69 0.77 -13.06
C LEU A 150 -6.21 0.69 -12.73
N SER A 151 -5.83 0.12 -11.59
CA SER A 151 -4.43 0.00 -11.18
C SER A 151 -3.61 -0.88 -12.13
N ASN A 152 -4.22 -1.95 -12.64
CA ASN A 152 -3.58 -2.81 -13.64
C ASN A 152 -3.39 -2.10 -14.98
N ASN A 153 -4.36 -1.31 -15.43
CA ASN A 153 -4.22 -0.49 -16.64
C ASN A 153 -3.15 0.59 -16.46
N ASP A 154 -3.16 1.31 -15.34
CA ASP A 154 -2.15 2.31 -15.01
C ASP A 154 -0.74 1.70 -14.96
N LEU A 155 -0.60 0.50 -14.39
CA LEU A 155 0.67 -0.23 -14.37
C LEU A 155 1.13 -0.62 -15.78
N ARG A 156 0.22 -1.11 -16.62
CA ARG A 156 0.51 -1.44 -18.01
C ARG A 156 0.99 -0.21 -18.77
N ASP A 157 0.28 0.90 -18.67
CA ASP A 157 0.63 2.15 -19.37
C ASP A 157 1.96 2.70 -18.88
N PHE A 158 2.22 2.61 -17.57
CA PHE A 158 3.51 2.99 -16.99
C PHE A 158 4.66 2.14 -17.53
N ILE A 159 4.51 0.83 -17.61
CA ILE A 159 5.52 -0.07 -18.19
C ILE A 159 5.75 0.29 -19.66
N LEU A 160 4.68 0.42 -20.44
CA LEU A 160 4.80 0.73 -21.86
C LEU A 160 5.47 2.09 -22.10
N SER A 161 5.16 3.10 -21.30
CA SER A 161 5.79 4.42 -21.41
C SER A 161 7.26 4.45 -20.97
N SER A 162 7.68 3.48 -20.16
CA SER A 162 9.06 3.36 -19.66
C SER A 162 9.95 2.49 -20.57
N LEU A 163 9.36 1.78 -21.53
CA LEU A 163 10.11 0.97 -22.49
C LEU A 163 10.63 1.83 -23.65
N PRO A 164 11.77 1.46 -24.26
CA PRO A 164 12.21 2.09 -25.49
C PRO A 164 11.20 1.86 -26.61
N ALA A 165 11.13 2.78 -27.57
CA ALA A 165 10.30 2.61 -28.74
C ALA A 165 10.70 1.33 -29.50
N LYS A 166 9.72 0.71 -30.18
CA LYS A 166 9.95 -0.53 -30.94
C LYS A 166 11.12 -0.35 -31.93
N GLY A 167 12.11 -1.22 -31.82
CA GLY A 167 13.32 -1.20 -32.66
C GLY A 167 14.44 -0.28 -32.14
N GLN A 168 14.25 0.38 -30.99
CA GLN A 168 15.32 1.14 -30.33
C GLN A 168 15.94 0.32 -29.19
N ALA A 169 17.26 0.45 -29.04
CA ALA A 169 17.94 -0.15 -27.89
C ALA A 169 17.50 0.53 -26.58
N ALA A 170 17.49 -0.24 -25.49
CA ALA A 170 17.29 0.32 -24.16
C ALA A 170 18.43 1.33 -23.84
N LYS A 171 18.07 2.41 -23.18
CA LYS A 171 19.03 3.40 -22.68
C LYS A 171 19.31 3.09 -21.21
N TYR A 172 20.57 3.08 -20.85
CA TYR A 172 21.06 2.81 -19.50
C TYR A 172 21.81 4.03 -18.95
#